data_7c72f7cc7b1f104748fe57bb29f75e67
#
_entry.id   7c72f7cc7b1f104748fe57bb29f75e67
#
_cell.length_a   1.000
_cell.length_b   1.000
_cell.length_c   1.000
_cell.angle_alpha   90.00
_cell.angle_beta   90.00
_cell.angle_gamma   90.00
#
_symmetry.space_group_name_H-M   'P 1'
#
loop_
_entity.id
_entity.type
_entity.pdbx_description
1 polymer ?
#
loop_
_entity_poly.entity_id
_entity_poly.type
_entity_poly.pdbx_seq_one_letter_code
_entity_poly.pdbx_strand_id
1 'polypeptide(L)'
;MKKILFTLTLSLLTIISFSQAPTFTLSEEKPTFPNQFVAFEVDELTIPDGYNRALEWINITYNNPSEVIKSQLENKYIRIEGIVKNIYSASIVSRSNVRYQVEFKFKNNKVKFDVTGLEFYIEPNEYGTGGWYNLEFLNTKMYKKNGKYKKTYAKKALEVMTYFNELVLSMDTYLKKPIEETESGNDDW
;
A
#
# COMPACT_ATOMS: atom_id res chain seq x y z
N MET A 1 -0.47 14.85 67.52
CA MET A 1 -0.70 15.38 66.16
C MET A 1 0.12 14.55 65.20
N LYS A 2 -0.53 13.62 64.49
CA LYS A 2 0.15 12.71 63.46
C LYS A 2 0.11 13.39 62.14
N LYS A 3 1.28 13.70 61.53
CA LYS A 3 1.41 14.20 60.17
C LYS A 3 1.36 13.00 59.21
N ILE A 4 0.29 12.91 58.44
CA ILE A 4 0.14 11.91 57.37
C ILE A 4 0.87 12.47 56.15
N LEU A 5 1.98 11.83 55.80
CA LEU A 5 2.74 12.11 54.58
C LEU A 5 2.05 11.38 53.43
N PHE A 6 1.36 12.15 52.59
CA PHE A 6 0.69 11.62 51.36
C PHE A 6 1.74 11.59 50.24
N THR A 7 2.36 10.45 50.03
CA THR A 7 3.24 10.21 48.90
C THR A 7 2.40 9.96 47.63
N LEU A 8 2.29 10.98 46.80
CA LEU A 8 1.68 10.90 45.46
C LEU A 8 2.65 10.19 44.53
N THR A 9 2.50 8.89 44.37
CA THR A 9 3.19 8.13 43.31
C THR A 9 2.53 8.45 41.98
N LEU A 10 3.13 9.40 41.25
CA LEU A 10 2.78 9.69 39.87
C LEU A 10 3.29 8.52 38.97
N SER A 11 2.43 7.54 38.76
CA SER A 11 2.71 6.48 37.78
C SER A 11 2.71 7.09 36.40
N LEU A 12 3.91 7.23 35.81
CA LEU A 12 4.12 7.62 34.41
C LEU A 12 3.59 6.48 33.55
N LEU A 13 2.31 6.56 33.16
CA LEU A 13 1.75 5.73 32.11
C LEU A 13 2.38 6.22 30.78
N THR A 14 3.46 5.55 30.35
CA THR A 14 3.95 5.67 28.99
C THR A 14 2.88 5.08 28.07
N ILE A 15 2.06 5.95 27.49
CA ILE A 15 1.15 5.58 26.41
C ILE A 15 2.05 5.28 25.23
N ILE A 16 2.32 4.00 24.98
CA ILE A 16 2.93 3.54 23.74
C ILE A 16 1.86 3.79 22.67
N SER A 17 1.97 4.92 22.00
CA SER A 17 1.14 5.23 20.85
C SER A 17 1.59 4.31 19.70
N PHE A 18 0.92 3.18 19.55
CA PHE A 18 1.05 2.40 18.33
C PHE A 18 0.48 3.26 17.19
N SER A 19 1.35 3.91 16.44
CA SER A 19 0.95 4.54 15.19
C SER A 19 0.33 3.46 14.30
N GLN A 20 -0.95 3.60 14.00
CA GLN A 20 -1.61 2.71 13.06
C GLN A 20 -0.92 2.83 11.71
N ALA A 21 -0.75 1.69 11.02
CA ALA A 21 -0.23 1.71 9.66
C ALA A 21 -1.07 2.66 8.80
N PRO A 22 -0.44 3.49 7.97
CA PRO A 22 -1.16 4.37 7.08
C PRO A 22 -1.98 3.54 6.09
N THR A 23 -3.16 4.03 5.69
CA THR A 23 -4.08 3.28 4.82
C THR A 23 -4.65 4.16 3.73
N PHE A 24 -4.94 3.54 2.57
CA PHE A 24 -5.78 4.16 1.56
C PHE A 24 -7.23 4.18 2.03
N THR A 25 -7.93 5.27 1.75
CA THR A 25 -9.33 5.44 2.09
C THR A 25 -10.16 5.85 0.87
N LEU A 26 -11.42 5.43 0.80
CA LEU A 26 -12.37 5.94 -0.17
C LEU A 26 -13.06 7.17 0.41
N SER A 27 -12.98 8.29 -0.30
CA SER A 27 -13.81 9.45 0.00
C SER A 27 -15.18 9.30 -0.67
N GLU A 28 -16.27 9.60 0.06
CA GLU A 28 -17.61 9.61 -0.52
C GLU A 28 -17.80 10.72 -1.56
N GLU A 29 -17.02 11.81 -1.45
CA GLU A 29 -17.19 12.99 -2.28
C GLU A 29 -16.31 13.03 -3.53
N LYS A 30 -15.11 12.44 -3.46
CA LYS A 30 -14.23 12.24 -4.63
C LYS A 30 -13.39 11.01 -4.38
N PRO A 31 -13.34 10.07 -5.32
CA PRO A 31 -12.41 8.98 -5.21
C PRO A 31 -11.00 9.51 -5.38
N THR A 32 -10.25 9.29 -4.41
CA THR A 32 -8.87 9.69 -4.37
C THR A 32 -7.95 8.55 -4.77
N PHE A 33 -8.41 7.31 -4.63
CA PHE A 33 -7.70 6.12 -5.09
C PHE A 33 -7.90 5.91 -6.62
N PRO A 34 -6.85 5.70 -7.43
CA PRO A 34 -5.44 5.49 -7.10
C PRO A 34 -4.61 6.77 -6.90
N ASN A 35 -5.13 7.95 -7.06
CA ASN A 35 -4.41 9.22 -6.96
C ASN A 35 -4.01 9.60 -5.51
N GLN A 36 -3.95 8.61 -4.62
CA GLN A 36 -3.46 8.78 -3.25
C GLN A 36 -2.11 8.10 -3.09
N PHE A 37 -1.31 8.67 -2.22
CA PHE A 37 -0.13 8.02 -1.70
C PHE A 37 -0.27 7.79 -0.19
N VAL A 38 0.49 6.83 0.30
CA VAL A 38 0.69 6.57 1.72
C VAL A 38 2.13 6.92 2.07
N ALA A 39 2.36 7.51 3.22
CA ALA A 39 3.69 7.76 3.74
C ALA A 39 3.89 6.98 5.03
N PHE A 40 4.93 6.16 5.06
CA PHE A 40 5.41 5.48 6.27
C PHE A 40 6.33 6.44 7.02
N GLU A 41 6.11 6.59 8.32
CA GLU A 41 7.01 7.31 9.21
C GLU A 41 7.77 6.28 10.04
N VAL A 42 9.10 6.32 9.95
CA VAL A 42 9.99 5.38 10.63
C VAL A 42 11.13 6.18 11.23
N ASP A 43 11.22 6.19 12.55
CA ASP A 43 12.24 6.94 13.26
C ASP A 43 13.64 6.44 12.90
N GLU A 44 14.60 7.37 12.82
CA GLU A 44 16.01 7.12 12.52
C GLU A 44 16.30 6.48 11.15
N LEU A 45 15.30 6.32 10.28
CA LEU A 45 15.48 5.77 8.95
C LEU A 45 16.22 6.76 8.05
N THR A 46 17.39 6.38 7.57
CA THR A 46 18.10 7.14 6.54
C THR A 46 17.55 6.88 5.15
N ILE A 47 17.87 7.74 4.17
CA ILE A 47 17.46 7.52 2.77
C ILE A 47 18.01 6.20 2.22
N PRO A 48 19.33 5.86 2.39
CA PRO A 48 19.85 4.57 1.94
C PRO A 48 19.17 3.37 2.60
N ASP A 49 18.93 3.42 3.92
CA ASP A 49 18.27 2.31 4.62
C ASP A 49 16.82 2.12 4.13
N GLY A 50 16.08 3.22 3.94
CA GLY A 50 14.73 3.16 3.40
C GLY A 50 14.69 2.57 1.98
N TYR A 51 15.68 2.92 1.15
CA TYR A 51 15.82 2.37 -0.21
C TYR A 51 16.13 0.87 -0.18
N ASN A 52 17.13 0.45 0.61
CA ASN A 52 17.54 -0.95 0.73
C ASN A 52 16.40 -1.81 1.32
N ARG A 53 15.77 -1.37 2.40
CA ARG A 53 14.62 -2.07 3.00
C ARG A 53 13.44 -2.22 2.04
N ALA A 54 13.19 -1.21 1.20
CA ALA A 54 12.15 -1.33 0.18
C ALA A 54 12.52 -2.38 -0.87
N LEU A 55 13.79 -2.47 -1.31
CA LEU A 55 14.27 -3.52 -2.21
C LEU A 55 14.14 -4.92 -1.58
N GLU A 56 14.56 -5.07 -0.33
CA GLU A 56 14.43 -6.31 0.42
C GLU A 56 12.96 -6.74 0.55
N TRP A 57 12.07 -5.80 0.92
CA TRP A 57 10.65 -6.07 0.99
C TRP A 57 10.08 -6.52 -0.37
N ILE A 58 10.51 -5.89 -1.47
CA ILE A 58 10.11 -6.32 -2.83
C ILE A 58 10.60 -7.75 -3.09
N ASN A 59 11.85 -8.07 -2.72
CA ASN A 59 12.42 -9.39 -2.92
C ASN A 59 11.69 -10.50 -2.16
N ILE A 60 11.20 -10.24 -0.96
CA ILE A 60 10.47 -11.23 -0.17
C ILE A 60 8.97 -11.28 -0.52
N THR A 61 8.42 -10.20 -1.07
CA THR A 61 6.97 -10.09 -1.37
C THR A 61 6.62 -10.67 -2.73
N TYR A 62 7.51 -10.57 -3.70
CA TYR A 62 7.25 -10.96 -5.09
C TYR A 62 8.09 -12.18 -5.48
N ASN A 63 7.44 -13.17 -6.12
CA ASN A 63 8.11 -14.41 -6.56
C ASN A 63 9.20 -14.16 -7.62
N ASN A 64 9.08 -13.09 -8.41
CA ASN A 64 10.04 -12.73 -9.45
C ASN A 64 10.35 -11.22 -9.39
N PRO A 65 11.15 -10.78 -8.40
CA PRO A 65 11.41 -9.37 -8.16
C PRO A 65 12.02 -8.64 -9.35
N SER A 66 12.89 -9.31 -10.11
CA SER A 66 13.55 -8.75 -11.29
C SER A 66 12.58 -8.39 -12.42
N GLU A 67 11.46 -9.10 -12.54
CA GLU A 67 10.41 -8.78 -13.49
C GLU A 67 9.47 -7.69 -12.97
N VAL A 68 9.33 -7.60 -11.66
CA VAL A 68 8.44 -6.63 -10.99
C VAL A 68 9.07 -5.23 -10.98
N ILE A 69 10.38 -5.12 -10.73
CA ILE A 69 11.08 -3.84 -10.75
C ILE A 69 11.23 -3.35 -12.19
N LYS A 70 10.55 -2.26 -12.54
CA LYS A 70 10.58 -1.68 -13.90
C LYS A 70 11.61 -0.58 -14.06
N SER A 71 11.88 0.18 -13.01
CA SER A 71 12.95 1.17 -12.98
C SER A 71 13.31 1.53 -11.55
N GLN A 72 14.57 1.88 -11.34
CA GLN A 72 15.05 2.36 -10.05
C GLN A 72 16.21 3.33 -10.25
N LEU A 73 16.32 4.25 -9.31
CA LEU A 73 17.47 5.13 -9.17
C LEU A 73 17.84 5.13 -7.70
N GLU A 74 19.06 4.67 -7.43
CA GLU A 74 19.57 4.47 -6.07
C GLU A 74 19.30 5.68 -5.17
N ASN A 75 18.78 5.41 -3.98
CA ASN A 75 18.43 6.40 -2.96
C ASN A 75 17.40 7.46 -3.40
N LYS A 76 16.75 7.31 -4.55
CA LYS A 76 15.75 8.26 -5.06
C LYS A 76 14.38 7.65 -5.23
N TYR A 77 14.28 6.59 -6.03
CA TYR A 77 13.01 5.91 -6.25
C TYR A 77 13.18 4.46 -6.71
N ILE A 78 12.14 3.67 -6.47
CA ILE A 78 11.94 2.34 -7.07
C ILE A 78 10.53 2.34 -7.65
N ARG A 79 10.38 1.89 -8.90
CA ARG A 79 9.07 1.68 -9.54
C ARG A 79 8.88 0.21 -9.82
N ILE A 80 7.76 -0.31 -9.35
CA ILE A 80 7.35 -1.69 -9.58
C ILE A 80 6.06 -1.75 -10.40
N GLU A 81 5.87 -2.87 -11.11
CA GLU A 81 4.62 -3.25 -11.74
C GLU A 81 4.26 -4.67 -11.33
N GLY A 82 3.04 -4.85 -10.86
CA GLY A 82 2.52 -6.15 -10.46
C GLY A 82 1.18 -6.46 -11.11
N ILE A 83 0.82 -7.75 -11.13
CA ILE A 83 -0.49 -8.22 -11.55
C ILE A 83 -1.07 -9.04 -10.40
N VAL A 84 -2.23 -8.62 -9.91
CA VAL A 84 -3.02 -9.42 -8.97
C VAL A 84 -4.20 -10.03 -9.71
N LYS A 85 -4.34 -11.35 -9.56
CA LYS A 85 -5.38 -12.11 -10.24
C LYS A 85 -6.64 -12.19 -9.40
N ASN A 86 -7.79 -12.17 -10.06
CA ASN A 86 -9.09 -12.43 -9.43
C ASN A 86 -9.43 -11.51 -8.25
N ILE A 87 -8.95 -10.26 -8.26
CA ILE A 87 -9.04 -9.37 -7.10
C ILE A 87 -10.44 -8.78 -6.91
N TYR A 88 -11.19 -8.57 -7.98
CA TYR A 88 -12.53 -8.00 -7.84
C TYR A 88 -13.57 -8.71 -8.70
N SER A 89 -14.83 -8.67 -8.24
CA SER A 89 -15.95 -9.26 -8.95
C SER A 89 -16.34 -8.40 -10.16
N ALA A 90 -15.98 -8.85 -11.36
CA ALA A 90 -16.39 -8.20 -12.61
C ALA A 90 -17.89 -8.45 -12.89
N SER A 91 -18.36 -9.66 -12.56
CA SER A 91 -19.77 -10.07 -12.59
C SER A 91 -20.04 -11.09 -11.47
N ILE A 92 -21.24 -11.69 -11.44
CA ILE A 92 -21.61 -12.73 -10.47
C ILE A 92 -20.70 -13.96 -10.60
N VAL A 93 -20.24 -14.25 -11.82
CA VAL A 93 -19.49 -15.48 -12.16
C VAL A 93 -18.05 -15.24 -12.59
N SER A 94 -17.60 -13.99 -12.77
CA SER A 94 -16.24 -13.68 -13.22
C SER A 94 -15.54 -12.70 -12.31
N ARG A 95 -14.24 -12.94 -12.11
CA ARG A 95 -13.34 -12.03 -11.42
C ARG A 95 -12.32 -11.47 -12.40
N SER A 96 -11.92 -10.23 -12.18
CA SER A 96 -10.94 -9.56 -13.04
C SER A 96 -9.59 -9.45 -12.39
N ASN A 97 -8.57 -9.46 -13.25
CA ASN A 97 -7.20 -9.18 -12.88
C ASN A 97 -6.97 -7.67 -12.87
N VAL A 98 -6.03 -7.25 -12.03
CA VAL A 98 -5.60 -5.85 -11.94
C VAL A 98 -4.10 -5.79 -12.14
N ARG A 99 -3.65 -4.97 -13.09
CA ARG A 99 -2.25 -4.57 -13.26
C ARG A 99 -2.07 -3.21 -12.60
N TYR A 100 -1.00 -3.06 -11.85
CA TYR A 100 -0.75 -1.84 -11.11
C TYR A 100 0.71 -1.43 -11.18
N GLN A 101 0.95 -0.12 -11.02
CA GLN A 101 2.28 0.44 -10.83
C GLN A 101 2.33 1.14 -9.47
N VAL A 102 3.41 0.90 -8.74
CA VAL A 102 3.72 1.59 -7.48
C VAL A 102 5.09 2.22 -7.59
N GLU A 103 5.21 3.44 -7.11
CA GLU A 103 6.47 4.16 -7.00
C GLU A 103 6.79 4.46 -5.54
N PHE A 104 7.95 3.97 -5.08
CA PHE A 104 8.53 4.31 -3.78
C PHE A 104 9.45 5.51 -3.91
N LYS A 105 9.33 6.46 -2.98
CA LYS A 105 10.25 7.60 -2.85
C LYS A 105 10.71 7.72 -1.41
N PHE A 106 11.97 8.16 -1.22
CA PHE A 106 12.66 8.11 0.05
C PHE A 106 13.03 9.51 0.52
N LYS A 107 12.83 9.75 1.82
CA LYS A 107 13.34 10.89 2.60
C LYS A 107 13.77 10.37 3.96
N ASN A 108 14.58 11.14 4.70
CA ASN A 108 14.89 10.79 6.08
C ASN A 108 13.60 10.62 6.88
N ASN A 109 13.51 9.53 7.62
CA ASN A 109 12.37 9.12 8.45
C ASN A 109 11.07 8.86 7.66
N LYS A 110 11.11 8.80 6.31
CA LYS A 110 9.88 8.61 5.52
C LYS A 110 10.12 7.80 4.24
N VAL A 111 9.19 6.88 3.99
CA VAL A 111 9.05 6.21 2.70
C VAL A 111 7.65 6.50 2.15
N LYS A 112 7.58 6.96 0.90
CA LYS A 112 6.31 7.18 0.18
C LYS A 112 5.98 5.95 -0.66
N PHE A 113 4.75 5.46 -0.57
CA PHE A 113 4.15 4.42 -1.41
C PHE A 113 3.05 5.08 -2.26
N ASP A 114 3.27 5.17 -3.55
CA ASP A 114 2.41 5.91 -4.48
C ASP A 114 1.90 4.98 -5.58
N VAL A 115 0.59 4.76 -5.66
CA VAL A 115 -0.02 3.98 -6.74
C VAL A 115 -0.16 4.89 -7.96
N THR A 116 0.75 4.73 -8.92
CA THR A 116 0.87 5.61 -10.09
C THR A 116 0.13 5.11 -11.33
N GLY A 117 -0.27 3.85 -11.35
CA GLY A 117 -1.02 3.25 -12.44
C GLY A 117 -1.90 2.11 -11.96
N LEU A 118 -3.09 2.01 -12.57
CA LEU A 118 -4.04 0.95 -12.28
C LEU A 118 -4.85 0.63 -13.52
N GLU A 119 -4.79 -0.63 -13.96
CA GLU A 119 -5.52 -1.13 -15.12
C GLU A 119 -6.29 -2.40 -14.77
N PHE A 120 -7.46 -2.55 -15.34
CA PHE A 120 -8.31 -3.72 -15.20
C PHE A 120 -8.34 -4.52 -16.48
N TYR A 121 -8.26 -5.83 -16.36
CA TYR A 121 -8.45 -6.72 -17.51
C TYR A 121 -9.96 -6.96 -17.72
N ILE A 122 -10.39 -6.76 -18.96
CA ILE A 122 -11.74 -7.10 -19.39
C ILE A 122 -11.60 -8.31 -20.32
N GLU A 123 -12.27 -9.41 -19.98
CA GLU A 123 -12.30 -10.59 -20.82
C GLU A 123 -12.97 -10.30 -22.18
N PRO A 124 -12.45 -10.85 -23.27
CA PRO A 124 -13.12 -10.75 -24.56
C PRO A 124 -14.50 -11.41 -24.51
N ASN A 125 -15.43 -10.83 -25.24
CA ASN A 125 -16.79 -11.35 -25.39
C ASN A 125 -17.31 -11.09 -26.82
N GLU A 126 -18.53 -11.48 -27.09
CA GLU A 126 -19.16 -11.28 -28.41
C GLU A 126 -19.27 -9.81 -28.86
N TYR A 127 -19.13 -8.86 -27.95
CA TYR A 127 -19.22 -7.41 -28.21
C TYR A 127 -17.88 -6.68 -28.18
N GLY A 128 -16.78 -7.38 -27.88
CA GLY A 128 -15.46 -6.74 -27.78
C GLY A 128 -14.28 -7.68 -27.58
N THR A 129 -13.12 -7.22 -28.02
CA THR A 129 -11.86 -8.00 -28.02
C THR A 129 -11.23 -8.18 -26.63
N GLY A 130 -11.78 -7.52 -25.59
CA GLY A 130 -11.18 -7.51 -24.27
C GLY A 130 -9.84 -6.75 -24.20
N GLY A 131 -9.14 -6.88 -23.07
CA GLY A 131 -7.82 -6.29 -22.86
C GLY A 131 -7.68 -5.51 -21.56
N TRP A 132 -6.53 -4.82 -21.42
CA TRP A 132 -6.24 -3.96 -20.28
C TRP A 132 -6.79 -2.56 -20.50
N TYR A 133 -7.51 -2.04 -19.52
CA TYR A 133 -8.13 -0.73 -19.55
C TYR A 133 -7.73 0.08 -18.32
N ASN A 134 -7.25 1.29 -18.53
CA ASN A 134 -6.91 2.20 -17.45
C ASN A 134 -8.15 2.55 -16.61
N LEU A 135 -7.96 2.70 -15.30
CA LEU A 135 -9.03 3.09 -14.37
C LEU A 135 -9.69 4.42 -14.76
N GLU A 136 -8.94 5.37 -15.30
CA GLU A 136 -9.50 6.65 -15.75
C GLU A 136 -10.57 6.49 -16.82
N PHE A 137 -10.40 5.53 -17.73
CA PHE A 137 -11.42 5.21 -18.73
C PHE A 137 -12.71 4.71 -18.09
N LEU A 138 -12.61 4.00 -16.94
CA LEU A 138 -13.75 3.49 -16.20
C LEU A 138 -14.36 4.55 -15.27
N ASN A 139 -13.59 5.58 -14.89
CA ASN A 139 -13.99 6.59 -13.92
C ASN A 139 -15.31 7.29 -14.29
N THR A 140 -15.51 7.69 -15.54
CA THR A 140 -16.73 8.36 -15.99
C THR A 140 -17.99 7.50 -15.79
N LYS A 141 -17.84 6.16 -15.81
CA LYS A 141 -18.93 5.20 -15.57
C LYS A 141 -19.14 4.86 -14.11
N MET A 142 -18.13 5.12 -13.26
CA MET A 142 -18.13 4.75 -11.85
C MET A 142 -18.95 5.71 -10.98
N TYR A 143 -19.13 6.94 -11.44
CA TYR A 143 -19.77 8.00 -10.65
C TYR A 143 -21.17 8.30 -11.12
N LYS A 144 -21.99 8.74 -10.16
CA LYS A 144 -23.24 9.43 -10.42
C LYS A 144 -22.94 10.88 -10.82
N LYS A 145 -23.92 11.56 -11.43
CA LYS A 145 -23.81 13.00 -11.78
C LYS A 145 -23.46 13.90 -10.57
N ASN A 146 -23.79 13.48 -9.35
CA ASN A 146 -23.49 14.19 -8.11
C ASN A 146 -22.10 13.86 -7.51
N GLY A 147 -21.23 13.19 -8.26
CA GLY A 147 -19.87 12.83 -7.82
C GLY A 147 -19.76 11.62 -6.91
N LYS A 148 -20.86 11.04 -6.45
CA LYS A 148 -20.84 9.84 -5.59
C LYS A 148 -20.64 8.56 -6.40
N TYR A 149 -19.95 7.59 -5.84
CA TYR A 149 -19.84 6.24 -6.43
C TYR A 149 -21.21 5.61 -6.64
N LYS A 150 -21.37 4.91 -7.75
CA LYS A 150 -22.43 3.91 -7.88
C LYS A 150 -22.10 2.74 -6.96
N LYS A 151 -23.07 2.22 -6.21
CA LYS A 151 -22.87 1.15 -5.21
C LYS A 151 -22.07 -0.06 -5.73
N THR A 152 -22.32 -0.46 -6.96
CA THR A 152 -21.64 -1.60 -7.61
C THR A 152 -20.13 -1.36 -7.79
N TYR A 153 -19.76 -0.11 -8.07
CA TYR A 153 -18.34 0.25 -8.26
C TYR A 153 -17.63 0.54 -6.93
N ALA A 154 -18.35 1.06 -5.93
CA ALA A 154 -17.80 1.24 -4.59
C ALA A 154 -17.29 -0.08 -3.99
N LYS A 155 -18.06 -1.17 -4.15
CA LYS A 155 -17.63 -2.51 -3.71
C LYS A 155 -16.33 -2.93 -4.41
N LYS A 156 -16.24 -2.76 -5.73
CA LYS A 156 -15.05 -3.12 -6.53
C LYS A 156 -13.83 -2.30 -6.13
N ALA A 157 -14.01 -1.00 -5.94
CA ALA A 157 -12.93 -0.13 -5.48
C ALA A 157 -12.44 -0.51 -4.08
N LEU A 158 -13.35 -0.91 -3.18
CA LEU A 158 -12.98 -1.41 -1.86
C LEU A 158 -12.19 -2.71 -1.93
N GLU A 159 -12.56 -3.67 -2.78
CA GLU A 159 -11.83 -4.93 -2.95
C GLU A 159 -10.37 -4.67 -3.41
N VAL A 160 -10.18 -3.78 -4.40
CA VAL A 160 -8.85 -3.39 -4.87
C VAL A 160 -8.07 -2.64 -3.78
N MET A 161 -8.71 -1.69 -3.10
CA MET A 161 -8.09 -0.92 -2.04
C MET A 161 -7.67 -1.78 -0.84
N THR A 162 -8.45 -2.82 -0.50
CA THR A 162 -8.09 -3.78 0.55
C THR A 162 -6.77 -4.46 0.22
N TYR A 163 -6.57 -4.91 -1.00
CA TYR A 163 -5.30 -5.49 -1.44
C TYR A 163 -4.12 -4.52 -1.25
N PHE A 164 -4.27 -3.25 -1.64
CA PHE A 164 -3.21 -2.27 -1.43
C PHE A 164 -2.97 -1.96 0.04
N ASN A 165 -4.00 -1.97 0.87
CA ASN A 165 -3.85 -1.79 2.32
C ASN A 165 -3.12 -2.98 2.96
N GLU A 166 -3.29 -4.20 2.45
CA GLU A 166 -2.51 -5.36 2.87
C GLU A 166 -1.02 -5.21 2.50
N LEU A 167 -0.72 -4.75 1.28
CA LEU A 167 0.65 -4.44 0.87
C LEU A 167 1.28 -3.35 1.75
N VAL A 168 0.52 -2.28 2.01
CA VAL A 168 0.95 -1.18 2.87
C VAL A 168 1.25 -1.67 4.29
N LEU A 169 0.36 -2.48 4.88
CA LEU A 169 0.57 -3.04 6.20
C LEU A 169 1.81 -3.94 6.26
N SER A 170 1.99 -4.78 5.25
CA SER A 170 3.18 -5.63 5.11
C SER A 170 4.46 -4.82 5.06
N MET A 171 4.48 -3.75 4.24
CA MET A 171 5.64 -2.87 4.13
C MET A 171 5.89 -2.06 5.40
N ASP A 172 4.85 -1.52 6.04
CA ASP A 172 4.97 -0.79 7.30
C ASP A 172 5.61 -1.66 8.38
N THR A 173 5.13 -2.90 8.50
CA THR A 173 5.67 -3.90 9.42
C THR A 173 7.15 -4.19 9.11
N TYR A 174 7.51 -4.31 7.83
CA TYR A 174 8.89 -4.58 7.42
C TYR A 174 9.83 -3.40 7.71
N LEU A 175 9.41 -2.19 7.37
CA LEU A 175 10.19 -0.97 7.60
C LEU A 175 10.48 -0.68 9.08
N LYS A 176 9.61 -1.14 9.98
CA LYS A 176 9.72 -0.95 11.44
C LYS A 176 10.49 -2.05 12.16
N LYS A 177 10.94 -3.11 11.48
CA LYS A 177 11.79 -4.13 12.10
C LYS A 177 13.13 -3.52 12.54
N PRO A 178 13.73 -3.98 13.64
CA PRO A 178 15.09 -3.62 14.00
C PRO A 178 16.08 -3.96 12.88
N ILE A 179 17.12 -3.13 12.71
CA ILE A 179 18.14 -3.32 11.66
C ILE A 179 18.86 -4.66 11.83
N GLU A 180 19.14 -5.06 13.07
CA GLU A 180 19.83 -6.31 13.41
C GLU A 180 19.08 -7.58 12.97
N GLU A 181 17.73 -7.51 12.86
CA GLU A 181 16.92 -8.64 12.40
C GLU A 181 16.88 -8.78 10.86
N THR A 182 17.29 -7.75 10.12
CA THR A 182 17.32 -7.81 8.65
C THR A 182 18.64 -8.34 8.11
N GLU A 183 19.76 -8.24 8.87
CA GLU A 183 21.08 -8.72 8.46
C GLU A 183 21.36 -10.18 8.87
N SER A 184 20.64 -10.72 9.86
CA SER A 184 20.80 -12.12 10.27
C SER A 184 19.83 -13.06 9.55
N GLY A 185 19.93 -13.12 8.23
CA GLY A 185 19.65 -14.38 7.56
C GLY A 185 20.70 -15.37 8.06
N ASN A 186 20.36 -16.15 9.08
CA ASN A 186 21.21 -17.23 9.57
C ASN A 186 21.43 -18.21 8.42
N ASP A 187 22.54 -18.02 7.70
CA ASP A 187 23.09 -19.01 6.77
C ASP A 187 23.83 -20.10 7.58
N ASP A 188 23.15 -20.73 8.51
CA ASP A 188 23.56 -22.01 9.10
C ASP A 188 23.06 -23.14 8.20
N TRP A 189 23.81 -23.40 7.14
CA TRP A 189 23.76 -24.61 6.32
C TRP A 189 24.78 -25.61 6.80
#